data_f550fe8979aaca4787b6f1fbf5e0e8f8
#
_entry.id   f550fe8979aaca4787b6f1fbf5e0e8f8
#
_cell.length_a   1.000
_cell.length_b   1.000
_cell.length_c   1.000
_cell.angle_alpha   90.00
_cell.angle_beta   90.00
_cell.angle_gamma   90.00
#
_symmetry.space_group_name_H-M   'P 1'
#
loop_
_entity.id
_entity.type
_entity.pdbx_description
1 polymer ?
#
loop_
_entity_poly.entity_id
_entity_poly.type
_entity_poly.pdbx_seq_one_letter_code
_entity_poly.pdbx_strand_id
1 'polypeptide(L)'
;MDNVATTGYNAYVNGEKVNTKLVTATEYDLTGLTPATDYSVEIEAVDAAGNVSEKSEAATFTTAKAADTEAPSVPTDVKASDVTKTGATVTWTASTDNEGVAGYNVYVNGTQVNDTLVATTEYVLTGLTKGTEYTVEVEAVDTNNNVSAKAAATFTTKKDAVNPDPTVVDKTELKATTAKADAALAATDKYTAESLKALQAVYDQYASVLNDENATQVQVDEANKAIAKALNALVEKKTDDGKKDDDKKDDSNKGDNKKDD
;
A
#
# COMPACT_ATOMS: atom_id res chain seq x y z
N MET A 1 52.51 18.96 17.17
CA MET A 1 51.50 19.53 18.11
C MET A 1 51.46 21.00 17.81
N ASP A 2 50.27 21.51 17.58
CA ASP A 2 50.10 22.97 17.46
C ASP A 2 50.43 23.64 18.82
N ASN A 3 51.16 24.74 18.77
CA ASN A 3 51.52 25.52 19.96
C ASN A 3 50.56 26.70 20.23
N VAL A 4 49.55 26.87 19.34
CA VAL A 4 48.50 27.87 19.45
C VAL A 4 47.15 27.15 19.51
N ALA A 5 46.28 27.59 20.44
CA ALA A 5 44.98 26.96 20.63
C ALA A 5 44.09 27.09 19.37
N THR A 6 43.39 26.02 19.03
CA THR A 6 42.34 26.05 18.01
C THR A 6 41.23 27.01 18.40
N THR A 7 40.85 27.92 17.52
CA THR A 7 39.77 28.92 17.73
C THR A 7 38.47 28.55 17.06
N GLY A 8 38.50 27.60 16.13
CA GLY A 8 37.30 27.12 15.47
C GLY A 8 37.62 26.24 14.28
N TYR A 9 36.60 25.97 13.47
CA TYR A 9 36.67 25.02 12.38
C TYR A 9 36.05 25.61 11.10
N ASN A 10 36.57 25.18 9.96
CA ASN A 10 35.94 25.30 8.68
C ASN A 10 35.32 23.96 8.31
N ALA A 11 34.07 23.97 7.84
CA ALA A 11 33.35 22.81 7.34
C ALA A 11 33.25 22.87 5.80
N TYR A 12 33.45 21.75 5.17
CA TYR A 12 33.40 21.59 3.72
C TYR A 12 32.39 20.49 3.39
N VAL A 13 31.56 20.74 2.38
CA VAL A 13 30.64 19.76 1.80
C VAL A 13 31.00 19.58 0.34
N ASN A 14 31.27 18.36 -0.09
CA ASN A 14 31.73 18.04 -1.45
C ASN A 14 32.93 18.92 -1.90
N GLY A 15 33.82 19.20 -0.93
CA GLY A 15 35.01 20.02 -1.17
C GLY A 15 34.79 21.54 -1.09
N GLU A 16 33.56 22.04 -1.05
CA GLU A 16 33.21 23.45 -0.94
C GLU A 16 33.01 23.87 0.52
N LYS A 17 33.59 25.01 0.92
CA LYS A 17 33.43 25.57 2.28
C LYS A 17 32.02 26.09 2.46
N VAL A 18 31.33 25.62 3.51
CA VAL A 18 29.92 25.94 3.76
C VAL A 18 29.67 26.93 4.93
N ASN A 19 30.65 27.16 5.78
CA ASN A 19 30.56 28.17 6.83
C ASN A 19 31.24 29.50 6.43
N THR A 20 30.57 30.62 6.73
CA THR A 20 31.13 31.97 6.48
C THR A 20 31.95 32.49 7.65
N LYS A 21 31.69 31.99 8.87
CA LYS A 21 32.39 32.24 10.11
C LYS A 21 32.90 30.95 10.69
N LEU A 22 34.00 30.97 11.43
CA LEU A 22 34.50 29.78 12.11
C LEU A 22 33.41 29.17 13.01
N VAL A 23 33.26 27.86 12.91
CA VAL A 23 32.42 27.06 13.82
C VAL A 23 33.21 26.86 15.11
N THR A 24 32.74 27.41 16.23
CA THR A 24 33.39 27.31 17.53
C THR A 24 32.90 26.13 18.37
N ALA A 25 31.79 25.50 17.94
CA ALA A 25 31.26 24.28 18.51
C ALA A 25 31.83 23.04 17.81
N THR A 26 31.61 21.89 18.39
CA THR A 26 31.91 20.57 17.77
C THR A 26 30.74 20.01 16.95
N GLU A 27 29.75 20.85 16.66
CA GLU A 27 28.53 20.54 15.94
C GLU A 27 28.26 21.66 14.91
N TYR A 28 27.81 21.29 13.73
CA TYR A 28 27.43 22.23 12.69
C TYR A 28 26.27 21.65 11.86
N ASP A 29 25.15 22.37 11.82
CA ASP A 29 23.96 21.95 11.08
C ASP A 29 24.11 22.24 9.58
N LEU A 30 24.07 21.20 8.79
CA LEU A 30 24.00 21.31 7.32
C LEU A 30 22.53 21.42 6.91
N THR A 31 22.19 22.51 6.23
CA THR A 31 20.83 22.79 5.74
C THR A 31 20.80 23.00 4.24
N GLY A 32 19.60 22.87 3.64
CA GLY A 32 19.43 23.08 2.19
C GLY A 32 20.04 22.00 1.30
N LEU A 33 20.30 20.81 1.86
CA LEU A 33 20.76 19.66 1.12
C LEU A 33 19.65 19.09 0.22
N THR A 34 20.04 18.58 -0.95
CA THR A 34 19.12 17.91 -1.88
C THR A 34 18.77 16.52 -1.34
N PRO A 35 17.51 16.09 -1.35
CA PRO A 35 17.12 14.72 -0.97
C PRO A 35 17.77 13.65 -1.86
N ALA A 36 17.88 12.42 -1.32
CA ALA A 36 18.43 11.24 -1.97
C ALA A 36 19.78 11.49 -2.67
N THR A 37 20.63 12.32 -2.06
CA THR A 37 21.90 12.77 -2.63
C THR A 37 23.04 12.41 -1.68
N ASP A 38 24.14 11.93 -2.26
CA ASP A 38 25.36 11.61 -1.51
C ASP A 38 26.19 12.88 -1.29
N TYR A 39 26.65 13.04 -0.05
CA TYR A 39 27.51 14.14 0.36
C TYR A 39 28.74 13.61 1.07
N SER A 40 29.84 14.34 0.91
CA SER A 40 31.05 14.16 1.70
C SER A 40 31.30 15.40 2.58
N VAL A 41 31.71 15.19 3.82
CA VAL A 41 32.03 16.27 4.77
C VAL A 41 33.48 16.14 5.22
N GLU A 42 34.20 17.24 5.19
CA GLU A 42 35.56 17.36 5.69
C GLU A 42 35.64 18.58 6.62
N ILE A 43 36.50 18.53 7.61
CA ILE A 43 36.69 19.60 8.59
C ILE A 43 38.17 19.94 8.64
N GLU A 44 38.50 21.24 8.72
CA GLU A 44 39.83 21.72 9.09
C GLU A 44 39.79 22.60 10.33
N ALA A 45 40.78 22.51 11.18
CA ALA A 45 40.92 23.36 12.37
C ALA A 45 41.65 24.67 12.03
N VAL A 46 41.28 25.74 12.69
CA VAL A 46 41.90 27.05 12.55
C VAL A 46 42.39 27.54 13.92
N ASP A 47 43.63 27.96 14.01
CA ASP A 47 44.22 28.50 15.21
C ASP A 47 43.99 30.02 15.38
N ALA A 48 44.43 30.62 16.49
CA ALA A 48 44.31 32.04 16.74
C ALA A 48 45.20 32.93 15.85
N ALA A 49 46.21 32.34 15.19
CA ALA A 49 47.06 33.03 14.24
C ALA A 49 46.54 32.98 12.79
N GLY A 50 45.45 32.24 12.57
CA GLY A 50 44.86 32.04 11.26
C GLY A 50 45.46 30.89 10.46
N ASN A 51 46.34 30.06 11.02
CA ASN A 51 46.81 28.86 10.39
C ASN A 51 45.72 27.78 10.34
N VAL A 52 45.71 26.96 9.30
CA VAL A 52 44.75 25.91 9.09
C VAL A 52 45.42 24.53 9.12
N SER A 53 44.77 23.52 9.63
CA SER A 53 45.21 22.15 9.55
C SER A 53 44.97 21.55 8.17
N GLU A 54 45.52 20.35 7.90
CA GLU A 54 45.00 19.52 6.84
C GLU A 54 43.53 19.19 7.10
N LYS A 55 42.74 18.97 6.06
CA LYS A 55 41.38 18.51 6.16
C LYS A 55 41.34 17.11 6.78
N SER A 56 40.29 16.82 7.53
CA SER A 56 39.98 15.46 7.99
C SER A 56 39.77 14.50 6.84
N GLU A 57 39.79 13.20 7.11
CA GLU A 57 39.22 12.23 6.19
C GLU A 57 37.74 12.58 5.91
N ALA A 58 37.29 12.34 4.68
CA ALA A 58 35.93 12.61 4.28
C ALA A 58 34.94 11.63 4.93
N ALA A 59 33.98 12.17 5.66
CA ALA A 59 32.83 11.40 6.13
C ALA A 59 31.70 11.51 5.08
N THR A 60 31.16 10.38 4.64
CA THR A 60 30.09 10.35 3.65
C THR A 60 28.74 9.96 4.25
N PHE A 61 27.67 10.55 3.72
CA PHE A 61 26.30 10.19 4.03
C PHE A 61 25.38 10.47 2.85
N THR A 62 24.25 9.78 2.80
CA THR A 62 23.18 10.04 1.82
C THR A 62 22.00 10.69 2.54
N THR A 63 21.49 11.79 2.00
CA THR A 63 20.26 12.42 2.53
C THR A 63 19.04 11.51 2.30
N ALA A 64 18.07 11.57 3.19
CA ALA A 64 16.82 10.85 3.03
C ALA A 64 16.10 11.30 1.74
N LYS A 65 15.34 10.39 1.14
CA LYS A 65 14.44 10.71 0.02
C LYS A 65 13.39 11.73 0.50
N ALA A 66 12.99 12.64 -0.38
CA ALA A 66 11.84 13.51 -0.10
C ALA A 66 10.58 12.65 0.14
N ALA A 67 9.75 13.09 1.06
CA ALA A 67 8.45 12.47 1.22
C ALA A 67 7.63 12.64 -0.06
N ASP A 68 6.96 11.59 -0.47
CA ASP A 68 6.01 11.66 -1.57
C ASP A 68 4.77 12.46 -1.16
N THR A 69 4.34 13.36 -2.02
CA THR A 69 3.15 14.21 -1.85
C THR A 69 2.24 14.18 -3.08
N GLU A 70 2.57 13.33 -4.05
CA GLU A 70 1.76 13.11 -5.23
C GLU A 70 0.64 12.14 -4.88
N ALA A 71 -0.59 12.48 -5.24
CA ALA A 71 -1.72 11.58 -5.00
C ALA A 71 -1.87 10.61 -6.18
N PRO A 72 -2.37 9.38 -5.95
CA PRO A 72 -2.66 8.44 -7.02
C PRO A 72 -3.63 9.01 -8.05
N SER A 73 -3.58 8.45 -9.26
CA SER A 73 -4.61 8.73 -10.27
C SER A 73 -5.99 8.32 -9.75
N VAL A 74 -7.02 9.04 -10.17
CA VAL A 74 -8.41 8.71 -9.82
C VAL A 74 -8.77 7.34 -10.41
N PRO A 75 -9.41 6.42 -9.65
CA PRO A 75 -9.93 5.18 -10.22
C PRO A 75 -10.89 5.49 -11.38
N THR A 76 -10.88 4.67 -12.42
CA THR A 76 -11.77 4.85 -13.57
C THR A 76 -12.72 3.67 -13.73
N ASP A 77 -13.74 3.81 -14.58
CA ASP A 77 -14.71 2.76 -14.89
C ASP A 77 -15.41 2.16 -13.65
N VAL A 78 -15.63 2.97 -12.61
CA VAL A 78 -16.39 2.53 -11.43
C VAL A 78 -17.79 2.12 -11.87
N LYS A 79 -18.18 0.90 -11.58
CA LYS A 79 -19.49 0.34 -11.93
C LYS A 79 -19.96 -0.66 -10.90
N ALA A 80 -21.28 -0.78 -10.77
CA ALA A 80 -21.91 -1.86 -10.02
C ALA A 80 -22.43 -2.94 -10.97
N SER A 81 -22.15 -4.18 -10.65
CA SER A 81 -22.66 -5.38 -11.34
C SER A 81 -23.27 -6.35 -10.33
N ASP A 82 -23.85 -7.44 -10.80
CA ASP A 82 -24.47 -8.49 -9.96
C ASP A 82 -25.41 -7.90 -8.90
N VAL A 83 -26.11 -6.82 -9.27
CA VAL A 83 -27.00 -6.13 -8.35
C VAL A 83 -28.12 -7.07 -7.93
N THR A 84 -28.28 -7.23 -6.62
CA THR A 84 -29.30 -8.06 -5.98
C THR A 84 -30.30 -7.18 -5.22
N LYS A 85 -31.11 -7.75 -4.33
CA LYS A 85 -32.01 -6.98 -3.47
C LYS A 85 -31.29 -6.24 -2.35
N THR A 86 -30.18 -6.84 -1.86
CA THR A 86 -29.47 -6.34 -0.68
C THR A 86 -27.98 -6.19 -0.88
N GLY A 87 -27.49 -6.27 -2.14
CA GLY A 87 -26.08 -6.15 -2.45
C GLY A 87 -25.77 -5.86 -3.91
N ALA A 88 -24.51 -5.59 -4.18
CA ALA A 88 -23.94 -5.41 -5.52
C ALA A 88 -22.44 -5.71 -5.48
N THR A 89 -21.85 -6.03 -6.62
CA THR A 89 -20.40 -6.04 -6.80
C THR A 89 -19.98 -4.73 -7.44
N VAL A 90 -19.09 -4.01 -6.79
CA VAL A 90 -18.47 -2.78 -7.33
C VAL A 90 -17.12 -3.13 -7.90
N THR A 91 -16.84 -2.71 -9.13
CA THR A 91 -15.54 -2.88 -9.79
C THR A 91 -15.05 -1.55 -10.35
N TRP A 92 -13.74 -1.42 -10.49
CA TRP A 92 -13.08 -0.24 -11.08
C TRP A 92 -11.79 -0.62 -11.79
N THR A 93 -11.27 0.27 -12.60
CA THR A 93 -9.92 0.15 -13.17
C THR A 93 -8.91 0.68 -12.17
N ALA A 94 -7.80 -0.05 -12.02
CA ALA A 94 -6.74 0.28 -11.06
C ALA A 94 -6.14 1.67 -11.32
N SER A 95 -5.85 2.37 -10.23
CA SER A 95 -5.07 3.60 -10.23
C SER A 95 -3.58 3.33 -10.38
N THR A 96 -2.84 4.34 -10.80
CA THR A 96 -1.38 4.36 -10.86
C THR A 96 -0.83 5.47 -9.98
N ASP A 97 0.39 5.29 -9.49
CA ASP A 97 1.09 6.23 -8.64
C ASP A 97 2.61 6.08 -8.82
N ASN A 98 3.40 7.13 -8.53
CA ASN A 98 4.86 7.13 -8.66
C ASN A 98 5.57 6.25 -7.61
N GLU A 99 4.97 6.07 -6.42
CA GLU A 99 5.50 5.23 -5.32
C GLU A 99 4.66 3.97 -5.10
N GLY A 100 3.51 3.89 -5.74
CA GLY A 100 2.61 2.74 -5.74
C GLY A 100 1.34 2.91 -4.92
N VAL A 101 0.26 2.32 -5.41
CA VAL A 101 -1.05 2.32 -4.75
C VAL A 101 -1.08 1.28 -3.64
N ALA A 102 -1.41 1.70 -2.41
CA ALA A 102 -1.57 0.81 -1.27
C ALA A 102 -2.93 0.10 -1.27
N GLY A 103 -3.97 0.76 -1.81
CA GLY A 103 -5.32 0.21 -1.90
C GLY A 103 -6.39 1.27 -2.11
N TYR A 104 -7.63 0.91 -1.81
CA TYR A 104 -8.79 1.76 -2.08
C TYR A 104 -9.69 1.89 -0.87
N ASN A 105 -10.32 3.06 -0.73
CA ASN A 105 -11.48 3.27 0.12
C ASN A 105 -12.74 3.24 -0.73
N VAL A 106 -13.76 2.56 -0.24
CA VAL A 106 -15.08 2.45 -0.89
C VAL A 106 -16.12 3.11 0.00
N TYR A 107 -16.98 3.92 -0.60
CA TYR A 107 -18.03 4.67 0.07
C TYR A 107 -19.38 4.33 -0.53
N VAL A 108 -20.41 4.31 0.30
CA VAL A 108 -21.81 4.22 -0.14
C VAL A 108 -22.56 5.39 0.45
N ASN A 109 -23.17 6.20 -0.41
CA ASN A 109 -23.86 7.43 -0.03
C ASN A 109 -22.99 8.34 0.87
N GLY A 110 -21.69 8.46 0.54
CA GLY A 110 -20.72 9.28 1.26
C GLY A 110 -20.15 8.64 2.55
N THR A 111 -20.62 7.47 2.97
CA THR A 111 -20.11 6.76 4.15
C THR A 111 -19.14 5.66 3.72
N GLN A 112 -17.93 5.64 4.29
CA GLN A 112 -16.95 4.58 4.05
C GLN A 112 -17.47 3.23 4.58
N VAL A 113 -17.32 2.18 3.76
CA VAL A 113 -17.86 0.84 4.06
C VAL A 113 -16.79 -0.24 4.25
N ASN A 114 -15.53 0.08 4.00
CA ASN A 114 -14.39 -0.79 4.30
C ASN A 114 -13.66 -0.30 5.55
N ASP A 115 -13.27 -1.23 6.43
CA ASP A 115 -12.49 -0.94 7.66
C ASP A 115 -10.97 -0.88 7.37
N THR A 116 -10.52 -1.54 6.32
CA THR A 116 -9.13 -1.58 5.84
C THR A 116 -9.11 -1.35 4.34
N LEU A 117 -7.99 -0.83 3.81
CA LEU A 117 -7.85 -0.62 2.36
C LEU A 117 -8.15 -1.89 1.57
N VAL A 118 -8.95 -1.74 0.53
CA VAL A 118 -9.24 -2.82 -0.43
C VAL A 118 -8.05 -2.95 -1.37
N ALA A 119 -7.37 -4.09 -1.35
CA ALA A 119 -6.18 -4.34 -2.17
C ALA A 119 -6.50 -4.79 -3.61
N THR A 120 -7.77 -5.05 -3.89
CA THR A 120 -8.26 -5.49 -5.22
C THR A 120 -9.04 -4.36 -5.89
N THR A 121 -9.41 -4.54 -7.12
CA THR A 121 -10.28 -3.60 -7.86
C THR A 121 -11.76 -4.04 -7.87
N GLU A 122 -12.14 -4.79 -6.85
CA GLU A 122 -13.50 -5.28 -6.66
C GLU A 122 -13.89 -5.19 -5.18
N TYR A 123 -15.15 -4.82 -4.91
CA TYR A 123 -15.72 -4.80 -3.57
C TYR A 123 -17.18 -5.29 -3.58
N VAL A 124 -17.52 -6.22 -2.68
CA VAL A 124 -18.88 -6.77 -2.58
C VAL A 124 -19.67 -6.02 -1.51
N LEU A 125 -20.68 -5.28 -1.93
CA LEU A 125 -21.62 -4.61 -1.06
C LEU A 125 -22.71 -5.57 -0.59
N THR A 126 -23.02 -5.55 0.71
CA THR A 126 -24.10 -6.33 1.32
C THR A 126 -24.89 -5.51 2.34
N GLY A 127 -26.05 -5.97 2.72
CA GLY A 127 -26.89 -5.30 3.74
C GLY A 127 -27.58 -4.03 3.24
N LEU A 128 -27.68 -3.86 1.92
CA LEU A 128 -28.39 -2.75 1.30
C LEU A 128 -29.91 -2.93 1.41
N THR A 129 -30.63 -1.82 1.34
CA THR A 129 -32.11 -1.84 1.30
C THR A 129 -32.58 -2.14 -0.13
N LYS A 130 -33.54 -3.03 -0.27
CA LYS A 130 -34.15 -3.38 -1.57
C LYS A 130 -34.85 -2.21 -2.24
N GLY A 131 -34.78 -2.17 -3.57
CA GLY A 131 -35.45 -1.16 -4.40
C GLY A 131 -34.97 0.27 -4.16
N THR A 132 -33.75 0.43 -3.63
CA THR A 132 -33.16 1.71 -3.24
C THR A 132 -32.01 2.07 -4.17
N GLU A 133 -31.90 3.35 -4.55
CA GLU A 133 -30.80 3.89 -5.30
C GLU A 133 -29.61 4.20 -4.35
N TYR A 134 -28.41 3.86 -4.76
CA TYR A 134 -27.17 4.10 -4.06
C TYR A 134 -26.15 4.77 -4.98
N THR A 135 -25.38 5.70 -4.40
CA THR A 135 -24.14 6.20 -4.99
C THR A 135 -22.99 5.44 -4.34
N VAL A 136 -22.16 4.79 -5.14
CA VAL A 136 -20.89 4.23 -4.70
C VAL A 136 -19.76 5.13 -5.19
N GLU A 137 -18.77 5.37 -4.33
CA GLU A 137 -17.58 6.15 -4.64
C GLU A 137 -16.34 5.34 -4.27
N VAL A 138 -15.28 5.51 -5.04
CA VAL A 138 -13.98 4.84 -4.81
C VAL A 138 -12.87 5.88 -4.93
N GLU A 139 -11.95 5.90 -3.98
CA GLU A 139 -10.69 6.66 -4.03
C GLU A 139 -9.51 5.73 -3.82
N ALA A 140 -8.38 6.06 -4.44
CA ALA A 140 -7.12 5.35 -4.26
C ALA A 140 -6.29 6.02 -3.16
N VAL A 141 -5.53 5.20 -2.43
CA VAL A 141 -4.57 5.63 -1.40
C VAL A 141 -3.22 5.03 -1.75
N ASP A 142 -2.14 5.83 -1.72
CA ASP A 142 -0.77 5.37 -1.95
C ASP A 142 -0.11 4.84 -0.67
N THR A 143 1.16 4.45 -0.80
CA THR A 143 1.97 3.95 0.32
C THR A 143 2.38 5.04 1.32
N ASN A 144 2.22 6.32 0.97
CA ASN A 144 2.53 7.49 1.80
C ASN A 144 1.27 8.16 2.38
N ASN A 145 0.09 7.55 2.16
CA ASN A 145 -1.24 8.02 2.55
C ASN A 145 -1.73 9.28 1.81
N ASN A 146 -1.20 9.59 0.63
CA ASN A 146 -1.85 10.53 -0.25
C ASN A 146 -3.09 9.89 -0.88
N VAL A 147 -4.14 10.67 -1.12
CA VAL A 147 -5.46 10.16 -1.52
C VAL A 147 -5.90 10.83 -2.80
N SER A 148 -6.39 10.05 -3.75
CA SER A 148 -6.95 10.56 -5.01
C SER A 148 -8.30 11.26 -4.80
N ALA A 149 -8.77 11.95 -5.82
CA ALA A 149 -10.18 12.30 -5.90
C ALA A 149 -11.03 11.02 -6.03
N LYS A 150 -12.30 11.11 -5.64
CA LYS A 150 -13.27 10.00 -5.74
C LYS A 150 -13.82 9.87 -7.15
N ALA A 151 -13.94 8.64 -7.63
CA ALA A 151 -14.78 8.31 -8.78
C ALA A 151 -16.09 7.70 -8.31
N ALA A 152 -17.19 7.96 -8.98
CA ALA A 152 -18.52 7.58 -8.53
C ALA A 152 -19.33 6.87 -9.62
N ALA A 153 -20.24 5.99 -9.17
CA ALA A 153 -21.30 5.40 -9.98
C ALA A 153 -22.58 5.27 -9.15
N THR A 154 -23.72 5.21 -9.84
CA THR A 154 -25.02 4.97 -9.20
C THR A 154 -25.58 3.61 -9.65
N PHE A 155 -26.32 2.97 -8.77
CA PHE A 155 -27.07 1.76 -9.07
C PHE A 155 -28.31 1.67 -8.18
N THR A 156 -29.29 0.87 -8.60
CA THR A 156 -30.51 0.61 -7.81
C THR A 156 -30.63 -0.85 -7.50
N THR A 157 -30.77 -1.22 -6.21
CA THR A 157 -31.00 -2.60 -5.78
C THR A 157 -32.33 -3.12 -6.32
N LYS A 158 -32.42 -4.43 -6.53
CA LYS A 158 -33.67 -5.06 -7.00
C LYS A 158 -34.76 -4.95 -5.95
N LYS A 159 -36.00 -4.80 -6.41
CA LYS A 159 -37.20 -4.88 -5.58
C LYS A 159 -37.54 -6.36 -5.33
N ASP A 160 -38.34 -6.65 -4.30
CA ASP A 160 -38.93 -7.97 -4.18
C ASP A 160 -39.65 -8.31 -5.49
N ALA A 161 -39.39 -9.48 -6.03
CA ALA A 161 -40.37 -10.11 -6.88
C ALA A 161 -41.63 -10.29 -6.01
N VAL A 162 -42.81 -9.99 -6.55
CA VAL A 162 -44.05 -10.33 -5.88
C VAL A 162 -44.07 -11.85 -5.77
N ASN A 163 -43.52 -12.39 -4.65
CA ASN A 163 -43.57 -13.82 -4.40
C ASN A 163 -44.92 -14.12 -3.76
N PRO A 164 -45.79 -14.90 -4.40
CA PRO A 164 -47.09 -15.25 -3.83
C PRO A 164 -46.97 -16.20 -2.60
N ASP A 165 -45.78 -16.74 -2.33
CA ASP A 165 -45.55 -17.65 -1.20
C ASP A 165 -44.48 -17.12 -0.23
N PRO A 166 -44.87 -16.58 0.96
CA PRO A 166 -43.92 -16.04 1.94
C PRO A 166 -43.09 -17.13 2.67
N THR A 167 -43.32 -18.40 2.41
CA THR A 167 -42.60 -19.51 3.05
C THR A 167 -41.30 -19.90 2.30
N VAL A 168 -41.09 -19.42 1.09
CA VAL A 168 -39.90 -19.75 0.30
C VAL A 168 -38.71 -18.84 0.66
N VAL A 169 -37.68 -19.44 1.27
CA VAL A 169 -36.42 -18.78 1.57
C VAL A 169 -35.61 -18.53 0.29
N ASP A 170 -35.22 -17.26 0.08
CA ASP A 170 -34.44 -16.88 -1.10
C ASP A 170 -32.93 -17.01 -0.83
N LYS A 171 -32.29 -17.99 -1.46
CA LYS A 171 -30.85 -18.28 -1.36
C LYS A 171 -30.05 -17.76 -2.54
N THR A 172 -30.63 -16.98 -3.45
CA THR A 172 -29.99 -16.55 -4.69
C THR A 172 -28.69 -15.79 -4.46
N GLU A 173 -28.69 -14.87 -3.48
CA GLU A 173 -27.51 -14.07 -3.14
C GLU A 173 -26.41 -14.92 -2.51
N LEU A 174 -26.75 -15.78 -1.55
CA LEU A 174 -25.80 -16.68 -0.91
C LEU A 174 -25.13 -17.59 -1.95
N LYS A 175 -25.91 -18.12 -2.90
CA LYS A 175 -25.37 -18.95 -4.00
C LYS A 175 -24.35 -18.18 -4.84
N ALA A 176 -24.62 -16.92 -5.18
CA ALA A 176 -23.69 -16.09 -5.95
C ALA A 176 -22.40 -15.78 -5.15
N THR A 177 -22.54 -15.50 -3.85
CA THR A 177 -21.40 -15.18 -3.00
C THR A 177 -20.52 -16.39 -2.71
N THR A 178 -21.11 -17.58 -2.50
CA THR A 178 -20.35 -18.83 -2.35
C THR A 178 -19.59 -19.19 -3.62
N ALA A 179 -20.19 -19.00 -4.80
CA ALA A 179 -19.50 -19.24 -6.07
C ALA A 179 -18.26 -18.31 -6.25
N LYS A 180 -18.33 -17.05 -5.77
CA LYS A 180 -17.16 -16.14 -5.75
C LYS A 180 -16.10 -16.60 -4.76
N ALA A 181 -16.51 -17.11 -3.60
CA ALA A 181 -15.59 -17.65 -2.62
C ALA A 181 -14.87 -18.89 -3.15
N ASP A 182 -15.58 -19.81 -3.83
CA ASP A 182 -14.99 -20.99 -4.48
C ASP A 182 -13.94 -20.57 -5.53
N ALA A 183 -14.25 -19.58 -6.37
CA ALA A 183 -13.33 -19.06 -7.36
C ALA A 183 -12.09 -18.42 -6.73
N ALA A 184 -12.26 -17.65 -5.63
CA ALA A 184 -11.15 -17.01 -4.93
C ALA A 184 -10.25 -18.04 -4.22
N LEU A 185 -10.83 -19.07 -3.59
CA LEU A 185 -10.10 -20.16 -2.93
C LEU A 185 -9.30 -21.00 -3.94
N ALA A 186 -9.77 -21.13 -5.17
CA ALA A 186 -9.05 -21.79 -6.25
C ALA A 186 -7.89 -20.94 -6.80
N ALA A 187 -7.92 -19.60 -6.65
CA ALA A 187 -6.93 -18.66 -7.16
C ALA A 187 -5.74 -18.49 -6.20
N THR A 188 -5.06 -19.59 -5.85
CA THR A 188 -3.97 -19.63 -4.87
C THR A 188 -2.71 -18.90 -5.33
N ASP A 189 -2.55 -18.63 -6.59
CA ASP A 189 -1.48 -17.83 -7.19
C ASP A 189 -1.73 -16.31 -7.03
N LYS A 190 -2.96 -15.89 -6.95
CA LYS A 190 -3.38 -14.50 -6.88
C LYS A 190 -3.33 -13.92 -5.46
N TYR A 191 -3.80 -14.66 -4.47
CA TYR A 191 -3.98 -14.16 -3.10
C TYR A 191 -2.96 -14.75 -2.10
N THR A 192 -2.72 -14.04 -0.99
CA THR A 192 -1.84 -14.53 0.08
C THR A 192 -2.46 -15.74 0.79
N ALA A 193 -1.60 -16.68 1.22
CA ALA A 193 -2.06 -17.90 1.91
C ALA A 193 -2.84 -17.59 3.20
N GLU A 194 -2.48 -16.51 3.89
CA GLU A 194 -3.13 -16.09 5.13
C GLU A 194 -4.55 -15.59 4.88
N SER A 195 -4.76 -14.72 3.86
CA SER A 195 -6.10 -14.22 3.52
C SER A 195 -7.01 -15.32 2.96
N LEU A 196 -6.46 -16.27 2.16
CA LEU A 196 -7.21 -17.44 1.71
C LEU A 196 -7.61 -18.36 2.85
N LYS A 197 -6.73 -18.58 3.84
CA LYS A 197 -7.04 -19.38 5.03
C LYS A 197 -8.17 -18.74 5.85
N ALA A 198 -8.17 -17.42 5.99
CA ALA A 198 -9.25 -16.69 6.67
C ALA A 198 -10.58 -16.83 5.92
N LEU A 199 -10.59 -16.70 4.59
CA LEU A 199 -11.78 -16.94 3.77
C LEU A 199 -12.28 -18.37 3.90
N GLN A 200 -11.39 -19.38 3.83
CA GLN A 200 -11.76 -20.79 3.96
C GLN A 200 -12.44 -21.07 5.30
N ALA A 201 -11.95 -20.53 6.41
CA ALA A 201 -12.53 -20.74 7.72
C ALA A 201 -13.98 -20.21 7.82
N VAL A 202 -14.24 -19.03 7.21
CA VAL A 202 -15.59 -18.46 7.15
C VAL A 202 -16.47 -19.28 6.20
N TYR A 203 -15.94 -19.69 5.07
CA TYR A 203 -16.65 -20.51 4.09
C TYR A 203 -17.11 -21.85 4.71
N ASP A 204 -16.21 -22.55 5.39
CA ASP A 204 -16.51 -23.83 6.04
C ASP A 204 -17.62 -23.70 7.10
N GLN A 205 -17.67 -22.55 7.79
CA GLN A 205 -18.69 -22.27 8.80
C GLN A 205 -20.09 -22.08 8.21
N TYR A 206 -20.20 -21.45 7.04
CA TYR A 206 -21.48 -20.96 6.52
C TYR A 206 -21.95 -21.60 5.21
N ALA A 207 -21.10 -22.26 4.44
CA ALA A 207 -21.47 -22.82 3.14
C ALA A 207 -22.59 -23.89 3.22
N SER A 208 -22.69 -24.61 4.36
CA SER A 208 -23.74 -25.61 4.59
C SER A 208 -25.14 -25.01 4.58
N VAL A 209 -25.30 -23.73 4.92
CA VAL A 209 -26.60 -23.00 4.93
C VAL A 209 -27.22 -22.98 3.53
N LEU A 210 -26.39 -23.00 2.47
CA LEU A 210 -26.87 -23.03 1.09
C LEU A 210 -27.72 -24.26 0.80
N ASN A 211 -27.33 -25.43 1.33
CA ASN A 211 -27.96 -26.71 1.09
C ASN A 211 -28.94 -27.13 2.21
N ASP A 212 -29.05 -26.35 3.28
CA ASP A 212 -29.98 -26.65 4.38
C ASP A 212 -31.41 -26.26 3.98
N GLU A 213 -32.27 -27.24 3.78
CA GLU A 213 -33.68 -27.03 3.41
C GLU A 213 -34.49 -26.31 4.50
N ASN A 214 -34.00 -26.35 5.75
CA ASN A 214 -34.67 -25.73 6.90
C ASN A 214 -34.04 -24.37 7.29
N ALA A 215 -33.07 -23.89 6.54
CA ALA A 215 -32.44 -22.60 6.79
C ALA A 215 -33.50 -21.49 6.75
N THR A 216 -33.48 -20.61 7.75
CA THR A 216 -34.28 -19.38 7.75
C THR A 216 -33.65 -18.29 6.90
N GLN A 217 -34.44 -17.30 6.43
CA GLN A 217 -33.87 -16.15 5.68
C GLN A 217 -32.79 -15.42 6.46
N VAL A 218 -32.92 -15.29 7.77
CA VAL A 218 -31.93 -14.67 8.65
C VAL A 218 -30.58 -15.42 8.59
N GLN A 219 -30.62 -16.75 8.66
CA GLN A 219 -29.38 -17.56 8.53
C GLN A 219 -28.73 -17.41 7.15
N VAL A 220 -29.54 -17.35 6.08
CA VAL A 220 -29.07 -17.12 4.72
C VAL A 220 -28.41 -15.76 4.57
N ASP A 221 -29.02 -14.71 5.12
CA ASP A 221 -28.52 -13.33 5.06
C ASP A 221 -27.22 -13.18 5.89
N GLU A 222 -27.15 -13.81 7.07
CA GLU A 222 -25.93 -13.84 7.91
C GLU A 222 -24.77 -14.55 7.21
N ALA A 223 -25.04 -15.72 6.61
CA ALA A 223 -24.04 -16.47 5.84
C ALA A 223 -23.51 -15.66 4.66
N ASN A 224 -24.41 -15.03 3.89
CA ASN A 224 -24.06 -14.18 2.77
C ASN A 224 -23.15 -13.02 3.20
N LYS A 225 -23.52 -12.30 4.26
CA LYS A 225 -22.75 -11.17 4.81
C LYS A 225 -21.36 -11.59 5.30
N ALA A 226 -21.27 -12.73 6.00
CA ALA A 226 -20.00 -13.22 6.54
C ALA A 226 -19.01 -13.60 5.43
N ILE A 227 -19.47 -14.36 4.42
CA ILE A 227 -18.63 -14.78 3.28
C ILE A 227 -18.22 -13.57 2.44
N ALA A 228 -19.13 -12.62 2.19
CA ALA A 228 -18.81 -11.40 1.45
C ALA A 228 -17.76 -10.53 2.18
N LYS A 229 -17.85 -10.42 3.51
CA LYS A 229 -16.83 -9.71 4.30
C LYS A 229 -15.46 -10.38 4.18
N ALA A 230 -15.40 -11.70 4.21
CA ALA A 230 -14.14 -12.45 4.05
C ALA A 230 -13.56 -12.32 2.64
N LEU A 231 -14.39 -12.27 1.60
CA LEU A 231 -13.97 -11.99 0.22
C LEU A 231 -13.33 -10.59 0.09
N ASN A 232 -13.95 -9.58 0.71
CA ASN A 232 -13.43 -8.21 0.68
C ASN A 232 -12.12 -8.03 1.48
N ALA A 233 -11.79 -8.97 2.37
CA ALA A 233 -10.55 -8.98 3.15
C ALA A 233 -9.41 -9.77 2.46
N LEU A 234 -9.58 -10.21 1.20
CA LEU A 234 -8.51 -10.86 0.45
C LEU A 234 -7.38 -9.90 0.13
N VAL A 235 -6.15 -10.38 0.28
CA VAL A 235 -4.92 -9.64 0.00
C VAL A 235 -4.23 -10.28 -1.21
N GLU A 236 -4.00 -9.51 -2.25
CA GLU A 236 -3.24 -9.98 -3.42
C GLU A 236 -1.76 -10.14 -3.09
N LYS A 237 -1.13 -11.14 -3.69
CA LYS A 237 0.32 -11.30 -3.64
C LYS A 237 0.98 -10.16 -4.40
N LYS A 238 1.99 -9.54 -3.79
CA LYS A 238 2.85 -8.62 -4.55
C LYS A 238 3.53 -9.41 -5.68
N THR A 239 3.35 -8.98 -6.91
CA THR A 239 4.17 -9.45 -8.02
C THR A 239 5.60 -8.99 -7.77
N ASP A 240 6.51 -9.94 -7.62
CA ASP A 240 7.95 -9.66 -7.59
C ASP A 240 8.34 -9.23 -9.01
N ASP A 241 8.32 -7.93 -9.27
CA ASP A 241 8.91 -7.35 -10.47
C ASP A 241 10.42 -7.54 -10.33
N GLY A 242 10.88 -8.68 -10.85
CA GLY A 242 12.25 -9.12 -10.81
C GLY A 242 13.25 -8.07 -11.29
N LYS A 243 13.55 -7.07 -10.47
CA LYS A 243 14.82 -6.39 -10.51
C LYS A 243 15.86 -7.39 -10.02
N LYS A 244 16.48 -8.08 -10.96
CA LYS A 244 17.77 -8.71 -10.74
C LYS A 244 18.73 -7.61 -10.32
N ASP A 245 19.07 -7.57 -9.06
CA ASP A 245 20.30 -6.94 -8.62
C ASP A 245 21.44 -7.73 -9.29
N ASP A 246 22.00 -7.16 -10.35
CA ASP A 246 23.27 -7.57 -10.92
C ASP A 246 24.36 -7.22 -9.90
N ASP A 247 24.49 -8.05 -8.87
CA ASP A 247 25.70 -8.12 -8.06
C ASP A 247 26.85 -8.57 -8.96
N LYS A 248 27.46 -7.61 -9.64
CA LYS A 248 28.81 -7.77 -10.17
C LYS A 248 29.77 -7.94 -9.00
N LYS A 249 29.97 -9.17 -8.58
CA LYS A 249 31.21 -9.56 -7.90
C LYS A 249 32.36 -9.34 -8.88
N ASP A 250 33.06 -8.25 -8.67
CA ASP A 250 34.41 -8.08 -9.21
C ASP A 250 35.36 -8.96 -8.39
N ASP A 251 35.65 -10.13 -8.95
CA ASP A 251 36.65 -11.07 -8.42
C ASP A 251 37.96 -10.86 -9.19
N SER A 252 38.70 -9.83 -8.77
CA SER A 252 40.05 -9.59 -9.22
C SER A 252 41.02 -9.54 -8.05
N ASN A 253 41.34 -10.71 -7.49
CA ASN A 253 42.57 -10.86 -6.72
C ASN A 253 43.23 -12.22 -7.01
N LYS A 254 44.04 -12.24 -8.08
CA LYS A 254 45.07 -13.26 -8.28
C LYS A 254 46.42 -12.61 -8.08
N GLY A 255 46.87 -12.66 -6.85
CA GLY A 255 48.27 -12.45 -6.52
C GLY A 255 49.08 -13.69 -6.87
N ASP A 256 49.83 -13.66 -7.94
CA ASP A 256 50.84 -14.60 -8.29
C ASP A 256 52.11 -14.35 -7.42
N ASN A 257 52.34 -15.19 -6.44
CA ASN A 257 53.62 -15.30 -5.76
C ASN A 257 54.40 -16.46 -6.39
N LYS A 258 55.26 -16.17 -7.35
CA LYS A 258 56.39 -17.03 -7.70
C LYS A 258 57.64 -16.60 -6.93
N LYS A 259 58.07 -17.44 -6.03
CA LYS A 259 59.44 -17.54 -5.56
C LYS A 259 60.22 -18.37 -6.59
N ASP A 260 61.32 -17.84 -7.04
CA ASP A 260 62.42 -18.62 -7.51
C ASP A 260 63.72 -18.08 -6.87
N ASP A 261 64.47 -18.99 -6.26
CA ASP A 261 65.87 -19.05 -5.82
C ASP A 261 66.49 -17.84 -5.13
#